data_13b2aaf85501ceeda78f71eddaa11086
#
_entry.id   13b2aaf85501ceeda78f71eddaa11086
#
_cell.length_a   1.000
_cell.length_b   1.000
_cell.length_c   1.000
_cell.angle_alpha   90.00
_cell.angle_beta   90.00
_cell.angle_gamma   90.00
#
_symmetry.space_group_name_H-M   'P 1'
#
loop_
_entity.id
_entity.type
_entity.pdbx_description
1 polymer ?
#
loop_
_entity_poly.entity_id
_entity_poly.type
_entity_poly.pdbx_seq_one_letter_code
_entity_poly.pdbx_strand_id
1 'polypeptide(L)'
;MDLPDLSAGGVYEGLDLSAYDFAERDLTDLALTDCTLVDTQLSAVILQGARFTDCRITRCRFAHADLREATFTRCNFADPESHSGVQVVFSQLDQARFEACDLSFADIDRTSLWAVIFAATNLRGSRFHRADFSRAFGAKVVRTAATFAACNLELADLSEAHLATCDLSGSSLREADLTEANLEGVDLTRCDFFQALTAGAKLAGADLRGAEVSGLSLAALGSYEGLKITLAQQHTLLSAMGLDVYAD
;
A
#
# COMPACT_ATOMS: atom_id res chain seq x y z
N MET A 1 29.16 4.40 21.90
CA MET A 1 29.82 4.27 20.59
C MET A 1 29.37 5.48 19.80
N ASP A 2 30.30 6.29 19.32
CA ASP A 2 29.90 7.43 18.50
C ASP A 2 29.31 6.89 17.20
N LEU A 3 28.12 7.35 16.82
CA LEU A 3 27.49 6.98 15.54
C LEU A 3 28.31 7.59 14.40
N PRO A 4 28.48 6.85 13.28
CA PRO A 4 29.13 7.42 12.11
C PRO A 4 28.30 8.56 11.54
N ASP A 5 28.93 9.54 10.93
CA ASP A 5 28.22 10.55 10.17
C ASP A 5 27.73 9.96 8.85
N LEU A 6 26.41 9.80 8.70
CA LEU A 6 25.83 9.24 7.48
C LEU A 6 25.94 10.26 6.34
N SER A 7 26.20 9.78 5.13
CA SER A 7 26.34 10.62 3.93
C SER A 7 25.59 10.05 2.73
N ALA A 8 25.28 10.89 1.77
CA ALA A 8 24.71 10.48 0.49
C ALA A 8 25.60 9.41 -0.19
N GLY A 9 24.99 8.35 -0.73
CA GLY A 9 25.69 7.20 -1.31
C GLY A 9 26.46 6.33 -0.31
N GLY A 10 26.41 6.65 1.00
CA GLY A 10 27.08 5.86 2.03
C GLY A 10 26.48 4.47 2.18
N VAL A 11 27.29 3.50 2.62
CA VAL A 11 26.87 2.12 2.85
C VAL A 11 27.22 1.74 4.29
N TYR A 12 26.20 1.34 5.05
CA TYR A 12 26.34 1.03 6.48
C TYR A 12 25.58 -0.25 6.82
N GLU A 13 26.11 -1.00 7.78
CA GLU A 13 25.56 -2.29 8.18
C GLU A 13 25.60 -2.46 9.70
N GLY A 14 24.55 -3.08 10.25
CA GLY A 14 24.48 -3.50 11.66
C GLY A 14 24.45 -2.36 12.68
N LEU A 15 24.02 -1.16 12.30
CA LEU A 15 24.02 0.01 13.18
C LEU A 15 22.69 0.17 13.90
N ASP A 16 22.75 0.58 15.16
CA ASP A 16 21.62 1.17 15.86
C ASP A 16 21.62 2.70 15.64
N LEU A 17 20.70 3.15 14.80
CA LEU A 17 20.53 4.54 14.39
C LEU A 17 19.37 5.24 15.13
N SER A 18 18.85 4.63 16.20
CA SER A 18 17.67 5.15 16.91
C SER A 18 17.92 6.54 17.54
N ALA A 19 19.17 6.86 17.87
CA ALA A 19 19.57 8.17 18.39
C ALA A 19 20.16 9.11 17.32
N TYR A 20 20.16 8.71 16.03
CA TYR A 20 20.70 9.53 14.97
C TYR A 20 19.72 10.63 14.57
N ASP A 21 20.20 11.85 14.36
CA ASP A 21 19.41 12.96 13.87
C ASP A 21 19.35 12.95 12.33
N PHE A 22 18.19 12.56 11.80
CA PHE A 22 17.91 12.52 10.37
C PHE A 22 17.32 13.82 9.82
N ALA A 23 16.94 14.78 10.68
CA ALA A 23 16.20 15.94 10.24
C ALA A 23 16.95 16.74 9.17
N GLU A 24 16.28 17.05 8.06
CA GLU A 24 16.78 17.87 6.94
C GLU A 24 18.09 17.34 6.29
N ARG A 25 18.50 16.10 6.57
CA ARG A 25 19.70 15.50 5.98
C ARG A 25 19.45 15.10 4.53
N ASP A 26 20.46 15.33 3.68
CA ASP A 26 20.54 14.72 2.35
C ASP A 26 21.30 13.37 2.43
N LEU A 27 20.56 12.30 2.32
CA LEU A 27 21.02 10.93 2.35
C LEU A 27 20.61 10.19 1.07
N THR A 28 20.62 10.91 -0.05
CA THR A 28 20.34 10.34 -1.38
C THR A 28 21.22 9.11 -1.62
N ASP A 29 20.64 8.06 -2.17
CA ASP A 29 21.30 6.78 -2.47
C ASP A 29 21.94 6.06 -1.27
N LEU A 30 21.63 6.46 -0.03
CA LEU A 30 22.10 5.77 1.18
C LEU A 30 21.73 4.28 1.13
N ALA A 31 22.63 3.40 1.56
CA ALA A 31 22.36 1.98 1.72
C ALA A 31 22.54 1.56 3.20
N LEU A 32 21.46 1.02 3.78
CA LEU A 32 21.45 0.47 5.13
C LEU A 32 21.10 -1.02 5.07
N THR A 33 21.89 -1.85 5.72
CA THR A 33 21.64 -3.29 5.86
C THR A 33 21.67 -3.67 7.34
N ASP A 34 20.69 -4.46 7.80
CA ASP A 34 20.60 -4.94 9.19
C ASP A 34 20.70 -3.80 10.23
N CYS A 35 20.16 -2.63 9.90
CA CYS A 35 20.17 -1.47 10.77
C CYS A 35 18.84 -1.33 11.55
N THR A 36 18.95 -0.71 12.74
CA THR A 36 17.81 -0.46 13.62
C THR A 36 17.53 1.03 13.74
N LEU A 37 16.29 1.43 13.51
CA LEU A 37 15.74 2.76 13.73
C LEU A 37 14.48 2.59 14.59
N VAL A 38 14.50 3.05 15.82
CA VAL A 38 13.37 2.93 16.76
C VAL A 38 13.06 4.30 17.33
N ASP A 39 11.77 4.68 17.40
CA ASP A 39 11.32 5.98 17.91
C ASP A 39 11.95 7.19 17.20
N THR A 40 12.30 7.04 15.92
CA THR A 40 13.10 8.03 15.18
C THR A 40 12.20 9.00 14.39
N GLN A 41 12.55 10.29 14.43
CA GLN A 41 11.90 11.32 13.61
C GLN A 41 12.72 11.56 12.33
N LEU A 42 12.11 11.30 11.18
CA LEU A 42 12.72 11.48 9.88
C LEU A 42 12.02 12.65 9.15
N SER A 43 12.17 13.84 9.72
CA SER A 43 11.50 15.04 9.18
C SER A 43 12.33 15.69 8.09
N ALA A 44 11.72 15.93 6.93
CA ALA A 44 12.34 16.59 5.77
C ALA A 44 13.65 15.93 5.29
N VAL A 45 13.87 14.66 5.63
CA VAL A 45 15.03 13.90 5.17
C VAL A 45 14.90 13.59 3.68
N ILE A 46 15.99 13.67 2.95
CA ILE A 46 16.09 13.25 1.56
C ILE A 46 16.70 11.85 1.53
N LEU A 47 15.89 10.87 1.15
CA LEU A 47 16.24 9.45 1.00
C LEU A 47 15.93 8.96 -0.42
N GLN A 48 15.96 9.86 -1.42
CA GLN A 48 15.72 9.48 -2.80
C GLN A 48 16.72 8.39 -3.23
N GLY A 49 16.22 7.30 -3.82
CA GLY A 49 17.03 6.17 -4.27
C GLY A 49 17.68 5.36 -3.14
N ALA A 50 17.42 5.67 -1.87
CA ALA A 50 17.99 4.94 -0.75
C ALA A 50 17.56 3.47 -0.72
N ARG A 51 18.41 2.60 -0.20
CA ARG A 51 18.16 1.16 -0.11
C ARG A 51 18.25 0.69 1.33
N PHE A 52 17.19 0.08 1.80
CA PHE A 52 17.08 -0.52 3.13
C PHE A 52 16.87 -2.02 2.97
N THR A 53 17.75 -2.82 3.56
CA THR A 53 17.66 -4.29 3.51
C THR A 53 17.72 -4.85 4.92
N ASP A 54 16.78 -5.73 5.27
CA ASP A 54 16.70 -6.39 6.57
C ASP A 54 16.69 -5.41 7.77
N CYS A 55 16.19 -4.18 7.57
CA CYS A 55 16.18 -3.15 8.59
C CYS A 55 14.94 -3.21 9.47
N ARG A 56 15.10 -2.82 10.74
CA ARG A 56 14.01 -2.59 11.69
C ARG A 56 13.75 -1.09 11.82
N ILE A 57 12.56 -0.63 11.40
CA ILE A 57 12.18 0.80 11.34
C ILE A 57 10.87 0.97 12.10
N THR A 58 10.88 0.81 13.43
CA THR A 58 9.66 0.73 14.22
C THR A 58 9.39 2.01 15.00
N ARG A 59 8.11 2.39 15.14
CA ARG A 59 7.65 3.62 15.80
C ARG A 59 8.30 4.89 15.23
N CYS A 60 8.66 4.83 13.94
CA CYS A 60 9.28 5.95 13.24
C CYS A 60 8.23 6.82 12.56
N ARG A 61 8.56 8.09 12.37
CA ARG A 61 7.74 9.05 11.66
C ARG A 61 8.52 9.72 10.53
N PHE A 62 8.07 9.50 9.30
CA PHE A 62 8.51 10.21 8.11
C PHE A 62 7.54 11.37 7.86
N ALA A 63 8.01 12.59 8.04
CA ALA A 63 7.21 13.79 7.80
C ALA A 63 7.90 14.69 6.78
N HIS A 64 7.23 15.01 5.67
CA HIS A 64 7.81 15.79 4.57
C HIS A 64 9.10 15.17 4.00
N ALA A 65 9.26 13.85 4.12
CA ALA A 65 10.42 13.12 3.64
C ALA A 65 10.34 12.87 2.12
N ASP A 66 11.48 12.89 1.47
CA ASP A 66 11.63 12.48 0.08
C ASP A 66 12.16 11.04 0.01
N LEU A 67 11.26 10.10 -0.27
CA LEU A 67 11.52 8.66 -0.38
C LEU A 67 11.32 8.18 -1.84
N ARG A 68 11.34 9.09 -2.82
CA ARG A 68 11.17 8.72 -4.21
C ARG A 68 12.23 7.70 -4.64
N GLU A 69 11.78 6.66 -5.35
CA GLU A 69 12.66 5.59 -5.84
C GLU A 69 13.38 4.79 -4.73
N ALA A 70 13.08 5.05 -3.44
CA ALA A 70 13.64 4.28 -2.35
C ALA A 70 13.18 2.81 -2.39
N THR A 71 14.07 1.91 -1.99
CA THR A 71 13.78 0.47 -1.98
C THR A 71 13.93 -0.09 -0.56
N PHE A 72 12.90 -0.79 -0.12
CA PHE A 72 12.87 -1.50 1.16
C PHE A 72 12.67 -2.99 0.89
N THR A 73 13.61 -3.81 1.32
CA THR A 73 13.56 -5.26 1.13
C THR A 73 13.64 -5.95 2.49
N ARG A 74 12.64 -6.76 2.82
CA ARG A 74 12.53 -7.50 4.09
C ARG A 74 12.66 -6.63 5.33
N CYS A 75 12.18 -5.38 5.25
CA CYS A 75 12.20 -4.45 6.37
C CYS A 75 10.94 -4.59 7.24
N ASN A 76 11.11 -4.37 8.54
CA ASN A 76 10.00 -4.38 9.50
C ASN A 76 9.72 -2.97 10.00
N PHE A 77 8.50 -2.48 9.70
CA PHE A 77 8.00 -1.17 10.13
C PHE A 77 6.94 -1.25 11.24
N ALA A 78 6.50 -2.45 11.59
CA ALA A 78 5.49 -2.67 12.59
C ALA A 78 6.09 -2.97 13.97
N ASP A 79 5.46 -2.45 14.99
CA ASP A 79 5.74 -2.83 16.36
C ASP A 79 4.63 -3.80 16.85
N PRO A 80 4.94 -5.09 16.99
CA PRO A 80 3.94 -6.09 17.36
C PRO A 80 3.43 -5.92 18.80
N GLU A 81 4.19 -5.29 19.68
CA GLU A 81 3.81 -5.10 21.08
C GLU A 81 2.77 -4.00 21.24
N SER A 82 2.94 -2.88 20.54
CA SER A 82 2.01 -1.76 20.59
C SER A 82 0.92 -1.80 19.51
N HIS A 83 0.95 -2.77 18.60
CA HIS A 83 0.07 -2.82 17.42
C HIS A 83 0.08 -1.50 16.64
N SER A 84 1.24 -0.89 16.50
CA SER A 84 1.44 0.35 15.79
C SER A 84 2.42 0.19 14.64
N GLY A 85 2.16 0.89 13.54
CA GLY A 85 3.03 0.96 12.38
C GLY A 85 3.76 2.29 12.28
N VAL A 86 4.57 2.39 11.25
CA VAL A 86 5.23 3.63 10.86
C VAL A 86 4.19 4.70 10.46
N GLN A 87 4.51 5.96 10.72
CA GLN A 87 3.74 7.09 10.22
C GLN A 87 4.48 7.72 9.03
N VAL A 88 3.78 7.89 7.92
CA VAL A 88 4.31 8.54 6.71
C VAL A 88 3.35 9.65 6.31
N VAL A 89 3.74 10.89 6.54
CA VAL A 89 2.83 12.03 6.40
C VAL A 89 3.43 13.13 5.53
N PHE A 90 2.66 13.65 4.59
CA PHE A 90 3.08 14.72 3.66
C PHE A 90 4.39 14.41 2.92
N SER A 91 4.69 13.13 2.67
CA SER A 91 5.95 12.66 2.11
C SER A 91 5.79 12.27 0.63
N GLN A 92 6.91 12.04 -0.05
CA GLN A 92 6.94 11.61 -1.44
C GLN A 92 7.51 10.20 -1.52
N LEU A 93 6.71 9.24 -1.99
CA LEU A 93 7.09 7.84 -2.22
C LEU A 93 6.90 7.42 -3.68
N ASP A 94 6.90 8.39 -4.61
CA ASP A 94 6.75 8.07 -6.02
C ASP A 94 7.82 7.07 -6.47
N GLN A 95 7.40 5.99 -7.10
CA GLN A 95 8.26 4.89 -7.57
C GLN A 95 9.02 4.15 -6.45
N ALA A 96 8.69 4.37 -5.17
CA ALA A 96 9.26 3.59 -4.09
C ALA A 96 8.82 2.12 -4.17
N ARG A 97 9.67 1.22 -3.67
CA ARG A 97 9.42 -0.22 -3.70
C ARG A 97 9.57 -0.83 -2.30
N PHE A 98 8.56 -1.58 -1.92
CA PHE A 98 8.53 -2.39 -0.70
C PHE A 98 8.37 -3.86 -1.09
N GLU A 99 9.35 -4.69 -0.77
CA GLU A 99 9.37 -6.11 -1.12
C GLU A 99 9.53 -6.97 0.13
N ALA A 100 8.58 -7.85 0.36
CA ALA A 100 8.55 -8.75 1.53
C ALA A 100 8.68 -8.00 2.87
N CYS A 101 8.13 -6.79 2.96
CA CYS A 101 8.17 -5.94 4.15
C CYS A 101 6.96 -6.18 5.06
N ASP A 102 7.09 -5.81 6.34
CA ASP A 102 5.96 -5.69 7.25
C ASP A 102 5.66 -4.20 7.53
N LEU A 103 4.59 -3.71 6.90
CA LEU A 103 4.01 -2.37 7.08
C LEU A 103 2.65 -2.44 7.78
N SER A 104 2.38 -3.51 8.55
CA SER A 104 1.11 -3.60 9.26
C SER A 104 0.90 -2.39 10.18
N PHE A 105 -0.35 -1.92 10.23
CA PHE A 105 -0.77 -0.72 10.96
C PHE A 105 -0.08 0.59 10.54
N ALA A 106 0.58 0.63 9.39
CA ALA A 106 1.17 1.87 8.87
C ALA A 106 0.08 2.93 8.64
N ASP A 107 0.39 4.18 8.98
CA ASP A 107 -0.48 5.32 8.76
C ASP A 107 0.13 6.25 7.71
N ILE A 108 -0.45 6.19 6.49
CA ILE A 108 0.04 6.91 5.31
C ILE A 108 -0.97 8.00 4.99
N ASP A 109 -0.67 9.25 5.39
CA ASP A 109 -1.57 10.39 5.20
C ASP A 109 -0.98 11.43 4.24
N ARG A 110 -1.77 11.90 3.27
CA ARG A 110 -1.42 12.97 2.32
C ARG A 110 -0.06 12.79 1.68
N THR A 111 0.26 11.58 1.29
CA THR A 111 1.54 11.15 0.73
C THR A 111 1.38 10.83 -0.75
N SER A 112 2.34 11.26 -1.58
CA SER A 112 2.39 10.88 -2.99
C SER A 112 2.94 9.46 -3.13
N LEU A 113 2.20 8.61 -3.85
CA LEU A 113 2.46 7.18 -4.04
C LEU A 113 2.39 6.78 -5.53
N TRP A 114 2.60 7.72 -6.45
CA TRP A 114 2.52 7.40 -7.87
C TRP A 114 3.56 6.35 -8.27
N ALA A 115 3.10 5.27 -8.91
CA ALA A 115 3.90 4.13 -9.33
C ALA A 115 4.64 3.41 -8.18
N VAL A 116 4.13 3.52 -6.95
CA VAL A 116 4.63 2.72 -5.81
C VAL A 116 4.39 1.23 -6.06
N ILE A 117 5.32 0.42 -5.58
CA ILE A 117 5.23 -1.05 -5.66
C ILE A 117 5.31 -1.64 -4.25
N PHE A 118 4.23 -2.29 -3.85
CA PHE A 118 4.21 -3.21 -2.72
C PHE A 118 4.12 -4.63 -3.29
N ALA A 119 5.12 -5.46 -3.02
CA ALA A 119 5.18 -6.85 -3.47
C ALA A 119 5.35 -7.79 -2.28
N ALA A 120 4.46 -8.78 -2.13
CA ALA A 120 4.47 -9.75 -1.04
C ALA A 120 4.60 -9.08 0.35
N THR A 121 4.01 -7.90 0.50
CA THR A 121 4.15 -7.03 1.68
C THR A 121 2.93 -7.16 2.60
N ASN A 122 3.17 -7.19 3.90
CA ASN A 122 2.11 -7.16 4.91
C ASN A 122 1.69 -5.71 5.17
N LEU A 123 0.46 -5.38 4.79
CA LEU A 123 -0.19 -4.08 4.96
C LEU A 123 -1.45 -4.20 5.85
N ARG A 124 -1.52 -5.26 6.69
CA ARG A 124 -2.68 -5.52 7.53
C ARG A 124 -2.99 -4.32 8.43
N GLY A 125 -4.24 -3.83 8.39
CA GLY A 125 -4.68 -2.70 9.21
C GLY A 125 -4.00 -1.37 8.89
N SER A 126 -3.28 -1.26 7.76
CA SER A 126 -2.71 0.01 7.30
C SER A 126 -3.80 0.98 6.84
N ARG A 127 -3.52 2.28 6.87
CA ARG A 127 -4.41 3.34 6.43
C ARG A 127 -3.76 4.18 5.36
N PHE A 128 -4.51 4.43 4.27
CA PHE A 128 -4.07 5.24 3.13
C PHE A 128 -4.91 6.52 3.03
N HIS A 129 -4.94 7.30 4.11
CA HIS A 129 -5.79 8.47 4.19
C HIS A 129 -5.29 9.59 3.26
N ARG A 130 -6.12 9.99 2.28
CA ARG A 130 -5.76 11.01 1.27
C ARG A 130 -4.43 10.73 0.57
N ALA A 131 -4.04 9.48 0.46
CA ALA A 131 -2.88 9.06 -0.31
C ALA A 131 -3.14 9.29 -1.81
N ASP A 132 -2.15 9.84 -2.51
CA ASP A 132 -2.29 10.16 -3.93
C ASP A 132 -1.48 9.18 -4.80
N PHE A 133 -2.19 8.30 -5.48
CA PHE A 133 -1.62 7.33 -6.44
C PHE A 133 -1.57 7.88 -7.87
N SER A 134 -1.86 9.16 -8.07
CA SER A 134 -2.00 9.77 -9.38
C SER A 134 -0.83 10.68 -9.74
N ARG A 135 -0.65 10.89 -11.04
CA ARG A 135 0.29 11.89 -11.57
C ARG A 135 -0.32 12.59 -12.78
N ALA A 136 -0.18 13.91 -12.83
CA ALA A 136 -0.59 14.70 -13.97
C ALA A 136 0.47 14.67 -15.06
N PHE A 137 0.07 14.33 -16.29
CA PHE A 137 0.87 14.39 -17.51
C PHE A 137 0.30 15.48 -18.43
N GLY A 138 0.61 16.73 -18.09
CA GLY A 138 0.05 17.92 -18.76
C GLY A 138 -1.34 18.30 -18.23
N ALA A 139 -1.98 19.29 -18.86
CA ALA A 139 -3.18 19.95 -18.31
C ALA A 139 -4.45 19.10 -18.28
N LYS A 140 -4.50 17.96 -18.99
CA LYS A 140 -5.74 17.17 -19.15
C LYS A 140 -5.58 15.67 -18.92
N VAL A 141 -4.38 15.18 -18.65
CA VAL A 141 -4.12 13.76 -18.48
C VAL A 141 -3.62 13.49 -17.07
N VAL A 142 -4.45 12.87 -16.26
CA VAL A 142 -4.07 12.32 -14.95
C VAL A 142 -4.08 10.79 -15.09
N ARG A 143 -3.05 10.14 -14.62
CA ARG A 143 -2.96 8.67 -14.57
C ARG A 143 -2.70 8.22 -13.15
N THR A 144 -3.32 7.13 -12.77
CA THR A 144 -3.02 6.39 -11.54
C THR A 144 -2.11 5.22 -11.86
N ALA A 145 -1.20 4.93 -10.95
CA ALA A 145 -0.33 3.77 -11.04
C ALA A 145 0.09 3.35 -9.63
N ALA A 146 -0.20 2.13 -9.26
CA ALA A 146 0.32 1.48 -8.05
C ALA A 146 0.20 -0.04 -8.22
N THR A 147 1.07 -0.76 -7.53
CA THR A 147 1.04 -2.23 -7.49
C THR A 147 1.00 -2.70 -6.04
N PHE A 148 0.04 -3.55 -5.73
CA PHE A 148 -0.12 -4.25 -4.44
C PHE A 148 -0.18 -5.76 -4.68
N ALA A 149 0.80 -6.30 -5.41
CA ALA A 149 0.77 -7.70 -5.82
C ALA A 149 1.07 -8.67 -4.66
N ALA A 150 0.18 -9.65 -4.45
CA ALA A 150 0.29 -10.66 -3.41
C ALA A 150 0.49 -10.07 -1.99
N CYS A 151 -0.13 -8.92 -1.71
CA CYS A 151 -0.07 -8.25 -0.42
C CYS A 151 -1.13 -8.75 0.55
N ASN A 152 -0.88 -8.62 1.83
CA ASN A 152 -1.90 -8.76 2.86
C ASN A 152 -2.46 -7.39 3.22
N LEU A 153 -3.65 -7.06 2.69
CA LEU A 153 -4.41 -5.84 2.96
C LEU A 153 -5.61 -6.10 3.90
N GLU A 154 -5.58 -7.18 4.67
CA GLU A 154 -6.64 -7.48 5.64
C GLU A 154 -6.82 -6.31 6.62
N LEU A 155 -8.08 -5.88 6.83
CA LEU A 155 -8.42 -4.74 7.68
C LEU A 155 -7.81 -3.39 7.23
N ALA A 156 -7.23 -3.30 6.04
CA ALA A 156 -6.69 -2.04 5.54
C ALA A 156 -7.80 -1.03 5.22
N ASP A 157 -7.55 0.24 5.48
CA ASP A 157 -8.43 1.35 5.09
C ASP A 157 -7.93 1.97 3.78
N LEU A 158 -8.66 1.68 2.71
CA LEU A 158 -8.52 2.20 1.35
C LEU A 158 -9.78 2.96 0.94
N SER A 159 -10.58 3.40 1.91
CA SER A 159 -11.80 4.16 1.63
C SER A 159 -11.49 5.43 0.83
N GLU A 160 -12.34 5.76 -0.14
CA GLU A 160 -12.18 6.89 -1.06
C GLU A 160 -10.89 6.85 -1.91
N ALA A 161 -10.07 5.79 -1.85
CA ALA A 161 -8.80 5.72 -2.58
C ALA A 161 -9.03 5.70 -4.10
N HIS A 162 -8.18 6.44 -4.83
CA HIS A 162 -8.17 6.47 -6.29
C HIS A 162 -7.14 5.48 -6.84
N LEU A 163 -7.58 4.24 -7.10
CA LEU A 163 -6.73 3.13 -7.56
C LEU A 163 -7.08 2.65 -8.97
N ALA A 164 -7.76 3.46 -9.77
CA ALA A 164 -8.15 3.06 -11.12
C ALA A 164 -6.95 2.54 -11.93
N THR A 165 -7.14 1.42 -12.62
CA THR A 165 -6.11 0.74 -13.44
C THR A 165 -4.87 0.22 -12.69
N CYS A 166 -4.86 0.23 -11.37
CA CYS A 166 -3.78 -0.34 -10.55
C CYS A 166 -3.82 -1.88 -10.56
N ASP A 167 -2.78 -2.50 -10.05
CA ASP A 167 -2.65 -3.95 -9.89
C ASP A 167 -2.72 -4.31 -8.39
N LEU A 168 -3.78 -5.03 -7.98
CA LEU A 168 -3.96 -5.58 -6.65
C LEU A 168 -3.97 -7.12 -6.67
N SER A 169 -3.57 -7.73 -7.77
CA SER A 169 -3.73 -9.17 -8.02
C SER A 169 -3.14 -10.05 -6.92
N GLY A 170 -3.88 -11.09 -6.57
CA GLY A 170 -3.47 -12.09 -5.57
C GLY A 170 -3.42 -11.59 -4.13
N SER A 171 -3.93 -10.39 -3.85
CA SER A 171 -3.90 -9.81 -2.51
C SER A 171 -5.10 -10.22 -1.66
N SER A 172 -4.91 -10.30 -0.35
CA SER A 172 -5.99 -10.43 0.62
C SER A 172 -6.56 -9.05 0.94
N LEU A 173 -7.85 -8.85 0.63
CA LEU A 173 -8.65 -7.68 0.97
C LEU A 173 -9.71 -8.02 2.02
N ARG A 174 -9.49 -9.08 2.81
CA ARG A 174 -10.44 -9.53 3.83
C ARG A 174 -10.70 -8.40 4.82
N GLU A 175 -11.99 -8.12 5.07
CA GLU A 175 -12.40 -7.07 5.99
C GLU A 175 -11.80 -5.67 5.70
N ALA A 176 -11.21 -5.47 4.52
CA ALA A 176 -10.70 -4.16 4.10
C ALA A 176 -11.84 -3.18 3.83
N ASP A 177 -11.62 -1.91 4.12
CA ASP A 177 -12.55 -0.84 3.78
C ASP A 177 -12.20 -0.25 2.41
N LEU A 178 -13.06 -0.49 1.42
CA LEU A 178 -13.01 0.01 0.05
C LEU A 178 -14.19 0.94 -0.23
N THR A 179 -14.88 1.44 0.81
CA THR A 179 -16.04 2.31 0.67
C THR A 179 -15.70 3.53 -0.20
N GLU A 180 -16.52 3.79 -1.22
CA GLU A 180 -16.34 4.90 -2.18
C GLU A 180 -15.01 4.86 -2.98
N ALA A 181 -14.22 3.79 -2.89
CA ALA A 181 -12.97 3.67 -3.63
C ALA A 181 -13.22 3.62 -5.15
N ASN A 182 -12.33 4.28 -5.91
CA ASN A 182 -12.32 4.15 -7.36
C ASN A 182 -11.37 3.02 -7.78
N LEU A 183 -11.95 1.89 -8.18
CA LEU A 183 -11.29 0.67 -8.63
C LEU A 183 -11.58 0.37 -10.10
N GLU A 184 -11.88 1.39 -10.91
CA GLU A 184 -12.20 1.21 -12.34
C GLU A 184 -11.01 0.62 -13.10
N GLY A 185 -11.24 -0.49 -13.80
CA GLY A 185 -10.22 -1.18 -14.59
C GLY A 185 -9.08 -1.82 -13.80
N VAL A 186 -9.19 -1.93 -12.47
CA VAL A 186 -8.19 -2.56 -11.59
C VAL A 186 -8.08 -4.05 -11.87
N ASP A 187 -6.86 -4.58 -11.79
CA ASP A 187 -6.63 -6.04 -11.71
C ASP A 187 -6.82 -6.51 -10.26
N LEU A 188 -7.92 -7.22 -10.02
CA LEU A 188 -8.29 -7.84 -8.76
C LEU A 188 -8.32 -9.37 -8.89
N THR A 189 -7.65 -9.91 -9.89
CA THR A 189 -7.62 -11.35 -10.09
C THR A 189 -7.04 -12.07 -8.88
N ARG A 190 -7.69 -13.16 -8.46
CA ARG A 190 -7.28 -14.00 -7.34
C ARG A 190 -7.19 -13.27 -5.97
N CYS A 191 -7.86 -12.12 -5.83
CA CYS A 191 -8.00 -11.46 -4.52
C CYS A 191 -9.00 -12.18 -3.63
N ASP A 192 -8.87 -11.99 -2.33
CA ASP A 192 -9.85 -12.44 -1.34
C ASP A 192 -10.63 -11.24 -0.78
N PHE A 193 -11.92 -11.13 -1.15
CA PHE A 193 -12.84 -10.06 -0.72
C PHE A 193 -13.72 -10.43 0.46
N PHE A 194 -13.40 -11.50 1.19
CA PHE A 194 -14.25 -11.95 2.28
C PHE A 194 -14.52 -10.81 3.28
N GLN A 195 -15.80 -10.45 3.44
CA GLN A 195 -16.25 -9.37 4.32
C GLN A 195 -15.67 -7.97 4.03
N ALA A 196 -15.10 -7.73 2.87
CA ALA A 196 -14.68 -6.39 2.48
C ALA A 196 -15.87 -5.42 2.39
N LEU A 197 -15.68 -4.19 2.86
CA LEU A 197 -16.67 -3.12 2.77
C LEU A 197 -16.52 -2.43 1.41
N THR A 198 -17.53 -2.53 0.55
CA THR A 198 -17.47 -2.06 -0.85
C THR A 198 -18.60 -1.10 -1.20
N ALA A 199 -19.27 -0.51 -0.20
CA ALA A 199 -20.35 0.43 -0.44
C ALA A 199 -19.89 1.62 -1.28
N GLY A 200 -20.58 1.90 -2.39
CA GLY A 200 -20.23 3.00 -3.30
C GLY A 200 -18.95 2.79 -4.14
N ALA A 201 -18.20 1.71 -3.93
CA ALA A 201 -16.99 1.44 -4.71
C ALA A 201 -17.28 1.30 -6.21
N LYS A 202 -16.41 1.85 -7.05
CA LYS A 202 -16.53 1.81 -8.51
C LYS A 202 -15.64 0.71 -9.08
N LEU A 203 -16.27 -0.32 -9.65
CA LEU A 203 -15.60 -1.50 -10.21
C LEU A 203 -15.81 -1.64 -11.74
N ALA A 204 -16.22 -0.57 -12.44
CA ALA A 204 -16.39 -0.64 -13.88
C ALA A 204 -15.11 -1.09 -14.60
N GLY A 205 -15.22 -2.15 -15.43
CA GLY A 205 -14.11 -2.72 -16.17
C GLY A 205 -13.07 -3.50 -15.36
N ALA A 206 -13.20 -3.58 -14.04
CA ALA A 206 -12.28 -4.32 -13.17
C ALA A 206 -12.29 -5.82 -13.47
N ASP A 207 -11.21 -6.51 -13.11
CA ASP A 207 -11.04 -7.95 -13.35
C ASP A 207 -11.04 -8.73 -12.03
N LEU A 208 -12.14 -9.41 -11.71
CA LEU A 208 -12.33 -10.23 -10.51
C LEU A 208 -12.11 -11.73 -10.76
N ARG A 209 -11.62 -12.14 -11.93
CA ARG A 209 -11.52 -13.56 -12.24
C ARG A 209 -10.66 -14.32 -11.25
N GLY A 210 -11.24 -15.36 -10.66
CA GLY A 210 -10.59 -16.18 -9.65
C GLY A 210 -10.51 -15.55 -8.26
N ALA A 211 -11.09 -14.37 -8.05
CA ALA A 211 -11.21 -13.79 -6.72
C ALA A 211 -12.28 -14.50 -5.88
N GLU A 212 -12.09 -14.52 -4.56
CA GLU A 212 -13.13 -14.89 -3.59
C GLU A 212 -14.08 -13.70 -3.43
N VAL A 213 -15.34 -13.86 -3.85
CA VAL A 213 -16.34 -12.77 -3.93
C VAL A 213 -17.49 -12.94 -2.95
N SER A 214 -17.39 -13.86 -1.99
CA SER A 214 -18.43 -14.01 -0.96
C SER A 214 -18.54 -12.74 -0.12
N GLY A 215 -19.75 -12.21 -0.06
CA GLY A 215 -20.05 -10.94 0.61
C GLY A 215 -20.00 -9.71 -0.29
N LEU A 216 -19.50 -9.82 -1.53
CA LEU A 216 -19.57 -8.71 -2.49
C LEU A 216 -21.00 -8.54 -2.99
N SER A 217 -21.61 -7.40 -2.68
CA SER A 217 -22.94 -7.04 -3.15
C SER A 217 -22.85 -6.08 -4.33
N LEU A 218 -23.18 -6.55 -5.54
CA LEU A 218 -23.21 -5.69 -6.74
C LEU A 218 -24.19 -4.52 -6.58
N ALA A 219 -25.26 -4.69 -5.82
CA ALA A 219 -26.25 -3.64 -5.57
C ALA A 219 -25.72 -2.49 -4.70
N ALA A 220 -24.66 -2.73 -3.92
CA ALA A 220 -24.03 -1.72 -3.07
C ALA A 220 -22.92 -0.93 -3.79
N LEU A 221 -22.47 -1.41 -4.97
CA LEU A 221 -21.43 -0.75 -5.75
C LEU A 221 -21.88 0.54 -6.41
N GLY A 222 -20.97 1.50 -6.56
CA GLY A 222 -21.20 2.73 -7.32
C GLY A 222 -21.24 2.48 -8.84
N SER A 223 -20.45 1.53 -9.34
CA SER A 223 -20.49 1.07 -10.73
C SER A 223 -19.87 -0.32 -10.89
N TYR A 224 -20.32 -1.09 -11.89
CA TYR A 224 -19.79 -2.43 -12.22
C TYR A 224 -19.91 -2.79 -13.72
N GLU A 225 -20.16 -1.82 -14.59
CA GLU A 225 -20.27 -2.07 -16.04
C GLU A 225 -18.96 -2.65 -16.58
N GLY A 226 -19.04 -3.78 -17.31
CA GLY A 226 -17.88 -4.46 -17.87
C GLY A 226 -17.00 -5.17 -16.84
N LEU A 227 -17.47 -5.37 -15.60
CA LEU A 227 -16.82 -6.17 -14.58
C LEU A 227 -16.58 -7.59 -15.11
N LYS A 228 -15.35 -8.10 -15.00
CA LYS A 228 -14.99 -9.42 -15.49
C LYS A 228 -15.02 -10.45 -14.36
N ILE A 229 -15.83 -11.49 -14.54
CA ILE A 229 -16.01 -12.59 -13.58
C ILE A 229 -15.92 -13.95 -14.32
N THR A 230 -15.80 -15.02 -13.56
CA THR A 230 -15.92 -16.39 -14.05
C THR A 230 -17.34 -16.93 -13.88
N LEU A 231 -17.68 -18.02 -14.59
CA LEU A 231 -18.96 -18.70 -14.41
C LEU A 231 -19.15 -19.22 -12.97
N ALA A 232 -18.08 -19.65 -12.31
CA ALA A 232 -18.17 -20.13 -10.93
C ALA A 232 -18.54 -19.00 -9.94
N GLN A 233 -18.12 -17.76 -10.20
CA GLN A 233 -18.46 -16.60 -9.39
C GLN A 233 -19.89 -16.09 -9.61
N GLN A 234 -20.48 -16.37 -10.78
CA GLN A 234 -21.83 -15.91 -11.13
C GLN A 234 -22.88 -16.32 -10.07
N HIS A 235 -22.85 -17.58 -9.65
CA HIS A 235 -23.81 -18.09 -8.66
C HIS A 235 -23.72 -17.31 -7.34
N THR A 236 -22.51 -17.14 -6.81
CA THR A 236 -22.25 -16.41 -5.56
C THR A 236 -22.76 -14.97 -5.63
N LEU A 237 -22.44 -14.26 -6.71
CA LEU A 237 -22.85 -12.85 -6.89
C LEU A 237 -24.36 -12.69 -7.05
N LEU A 238 -25.03 -13.55 -7.84
CA LEU A 238 -26.47 -13.49 -8.01
C LEU A 238 -27.22 -13.86 -6.73
N SER A 239 -26.72 -14.85 -5.98
CA SER A 239 -27.29 -15.21 -4.67
C SER A 239 -27.14 -14.07 -3.66
N ALA A 240 -26.02 -13.34 -3.68
CA ALA A 240 -25.83 -12.15 -2.84
C ALA A 240 -26.81 -10.99 -3.19
N MET A 241 -27.36 -10.97 -4.41
CA MET A 241 -28.43 -10.06 -4.82
C MET A 241 -29.84 -10.56 -4.46
N GLY A 242 -29.95 -11.71 -3.79
CA GLY A 242 -31.24 -12.33 -3.43
C GLY A 242 -31.90 -13.12 -4.57
N LEU A 243 -31.15 -13.50 -5.60
CA LEU A 243 -31.67 -14.32 -6.70
C LEU A 243 -31.41 -15.81 -6.42
N ASP A 244 -32.44 -16.64 -6.63
CA ASP A 244 -32.31 -18.09 -6.61
C ASP A 244 -31.79 -18.57 -7.95
N VAL A 245 -30.61 -19.18 -7.97
CA VAL A 245 -29.96 -19.70 -9.19
C VAL A 245 -30.06 -21.20 -9.22
N TYR A 246 -30.73 -21.75 -10.24
CA TYR A 246 -30.89 -23.18 -10.47
C TYR A 246 -29.97 -23.66 -11.58
N ALA A 247 -29.42 -24.87 -11.42
CA ALA A 247 -28.75 -25.56 -12.53
C ALA A 247 -29.80 -26.16 -13.49
N ASP A 248 -29.52 -26.13 -14.80
CA ASP A 248 -30.35 -26.77 -15.83
C ASP A 248 -30.27 -28.28 -15.74
#